data_8b7413eb1a5ce75f3b18b3362327a8db
#
_entry.id   8b7413eb1a5ce75f3b18b3362327a8db
#
_cell.length_a   1.000
_cell.length_b   1.000
_cell.length_c   1.000
_cell.angle_alpha   90.00
_cell.angle_beta   90.00
_cell.angle_gamma   90.00
#
_symmetry.space_group_name_H-M   'P 1'
#
loop_
_entity.id
_entity.type
_entity.pdbx_description
1 polymer ?
#
loop_
_entity_poly.entity_id
_entity_poly.type
_entity_poly.pdbx_seq_one_letter_code
_entity_poly.pdbx_strand_id
1 'polypeptide(L)'
;MTKSDFPTDPNAETIGLPSDDSGKGSVPEQGKFVTTGMPSEIGRYKILGVIASGGMGVVYEAMQEAPRRRVALKIIKAGAGSDMALRRFQFEAQTLAKLSHPNIAQIFEAGTWESENGESPFFAMEYIPGAIGFVEYAQKRDLSIKDRLELFQKICEAVHHGHQKGVIHRDLKPDNILVDNQGEPKIIDFGVARATDADLAVTTMQTTMGQLIGTLQYMSPEQCDADPDCIDTRSDVYALGVILFQLLSGKLPYDLRRQAIHEAVRVIKEQRPESLGTISTTLKGDIDTIALKAMEKDRERRYQSAAELASDIHHFLNNEPILARPLSISYQLRLFTKKYKRTCAAVILLAISVMLGLVGTTMGYVEANRQKVVAEKQTIIAEEQRNIAQAGFDEILGMSHMFGGEFYNGIVKLNAASEVRKLVLDTTLGYLENLQTKAGDSPEIRAEIALIYLRQGAFFGSVRGSSEGDYI
;
A
#
# COMPACT_ATOMS: atom_id res chain seq x y z
N MET A 1 19.95 -23.54 63.73
CA MET A 1 19.78 -22.63 64.85
C MET A 1 18.95 -21.46 64.34
N THR A 2 17.71 -21.19 64.70
CA THR A 2 16.85 -21.58 65.82
C THR A 2 15.40 -21.44 65.32
N LYS A 3 14.58 -22.42 65.64
CA LYS A 3 13.12 -22.39 65.55
C LYS A 3 12.54 -21.35 66.51
N SER A 4 11.52 -20.63 66.10
CA SER A 4 10.60 -19.96 67.06
C SER A 4 9.18 -20.37 66.79
N ASP A 5 8.60 -21.02 67.77
CA ASP A 5 7.23 -21.53 67.88
C ASP A 5 6.21 -20.40 67.93
N PHE A 6 5.07 -20.60 67.29
CA PHE A 6 3.84 -19.88 67.58
C PHE A 6 2.72 -20.90 67.94
N PRO A 7 1.85 -20.60 68.87
CA PRO A 7 0.89 -21.56 69.43
C PRO A 7 -0.33 -21.77 68.59
N THR A 8 -0.77 -23.03 68.51
CA THR A 8 -2.00 -23.51 67.87
C THR A 8 -3.21 -23.23 68.73
N ASP A 9 -4.22 -22.60 68.14
CA ASP A 9 -5.58 -22.43 68.71
C ASP A 9 -6.42 -23.68 68.38
N PRO A 10 -7.10 -24.35 69.32
CA PRO A 10 -7.78 -25.59 69.15
C PRO A 10 -9.26 -25.53 68.72
N ASN A 11 -9.75 -24.38 68.22
CA ASN A 11 -11.18 -24.25 67.83
C ASN A 11 -11.43 -23.70 66.44
N ALA A 12 -10.84 -24.29 65.42
CA ALA A 12 -11.22 -24.03 64.04
C ALA A 12 -12.14 -25.14 63.51
N GLU A 13 -13.44 -24.86 63.43
CA GLU A 13 -14.44 -25.71 62.78
C GLU A 13 -14.13 -25.87 61.29
N THR A 14 -14.02 -27.12 60.85
CA THR A 14 -13.79 -27.58 59.49
C THR A 14 -15.07 -27.38 58.67
N ILE A 15 -15.13 -26.38 57.81
CA ILE A 15 -16.15 -26.26 56.77
C ILE A 15 -15.64 -27.03 55.53
N GLY A 16 -16.33 -28.15 55.25
CA GLY A 16 -16.03 -29.03 54.12
C GLY A 16 -16.25 -28.36 52.77
N LEU A 17 -15.27 -28.53 51.86
CA LEU A 17 -15.38 -28.25 50.45
C LEU A 17 -16.25 -29.34 49.77
N PRO A 18 -17.19 -28.98 48.90
CA PRO A 18 -17.84 -29.95 48.04
C PRO A 18 -16.95 -30.24 46.82
N SER A 19 -16.88 -31.51 46.52
CA SER A 19 -16.18 -32.16 45.42
C SER A 19 -16.60 -31.66 44.04
N ASP A 20 -15.62 -31.58 43.13
CA ASP A 20 -15.75 -31.52 41.67
C ASP A 20 -16.83 -32.48 41.17
N ASP A 21 -17.74 -31.95 40.38
CA ASP A 21 -18.52 -32.73 39.41
C ASP A 21 -18.55 -32.02 38.06
N SER A 22 -17.94 -32.70 37.11
CA SER A 22 -17.82 -32.32 35.70
C SER A 22 -19.19 -32.43 35.03
N GLY A 23 -19.70 -31.34 34.46
CA GLY A 23 -20.97 -31.40 33.73
C GLY A 23 -21.25 -30.20 32.84
N LYS A 24 -20.92 -30.35 31.58
CA LYS A 24 -21.58 -29.82 30.36
C LYS A 24 -22.04 -28.34 30.41
N GLY A 25 -21.38 -27.53 29.59
CA GLY A 25 -21.80 -26.19 29.23
C GLY A 25 -23.23 -26.14 28.71
N SER A 26 -24.08 -25.51 29.49
CA SER A 26 -25.40 -25.05 29.06
C SER A 26 -25.28 -23.61 28.58
N VAL A 27 -25.63 -23.39 27.29
CA VAL A 27 -25.93 -22.10 26.69
C VAL A 27 -26.91 -21.34 27.63
N PRO A 28 -26.71 -20.05 27.96
CA PRO A 28 -27.69 -19.31 28.73
C PRO A 28 -28.96 -19.17 27.88
N GLU A 29 -30.02 -19.86 28.27
CA GLU A 29 -31.38 -19.57 27.82
C GLU A 29 -31.66 -18.09 28.02
N GLN A 30 -32.23 -17.46 26.99
CA GLN A 30 -32.75 -16.11 27.03
C GLN A 30 -33.60 -15.94 28.29
N GLY A 31 -33.10 -15.15 29.24
CA GLY A 31 -33.74 -14.90 30.50
C GLY A 31 -35.16 -14.42 30.30
N LYS A 32 -36.14 -15.16 30.79
CA LYS A 32 -37.51 -14.72 31.03
C LYS A 32 -37.41 -13.58 32.07
N PHE A 33 -37.45 -12.32 31.58
CA PHE A 33 -37.57 -11.18 32.48
C PHE A 33 -38.85 -11.28 33.29
N VAL A 34 -38.70 -11.23 34.59
CA VAL A 34 -39.79 -11.21 35.55
C VAL A 34 -40.65 -9.96 35.28
N THR A 35 -41.88 -10.15 34.83
CA THR A 35 -42.83 -9.11 34.39
C THR A 35 -43.57 -8.44 35.56
N THR A 36 -42.96 -8.34 36.75
CA THR A 36 -43.59 -7.67 37.91
C THR A 36 -43.24 -6.19 37.85
N GLY A 37 -44.16 -5.34 37.36
CA GLY A 37 -44.02 -3.87 37.36
C GLY A 37 -43.81 -3.20 35.99
N MET A 38 -43.93 -3.94 34.87
CA MET A 38 -43.85 -3.32 33.56
C MET A 38 -45.21 -2.69 33.18
N PRO A 39 -45.27 -1.40 32.79
CA PRO A 39 -46.53 -0.79 32.31
C PRO A 39 -46.98 -1.48 31.01
N SER A 40 -48.26 -1.73 30.89
CA SER A 40 -48.83 -2.30 29.64
C SER A 40 -48.83 -1.29 28.50
N GLU A 41 -49.00 -0.01 28.83
CA GLU A 41 -49.07 1.10 27.86
C GLU A 41 -48.38 2.34 28.42
N ILE A 42 -47.77 3.13 27.56
CA ILE A 42 -47.20 4.44 27.88
C ILE A 42 -47.73 5.42 26.82
N GLY A 43 -48.63 6.30 27.21
CA GLY A 43 -49.36 7.13 26.26
C GLY A 43 -50.07 6.27 25.19
N ARG A 44 -49.77 6.48 23.92
CA ARG A 44 -50.32 5.71 22.79
C ARG A 44 -49.48 4.50 22.40
N TYR A 45 -48.48 4.14 23.17
CA TYR A 45 -47.55 3.06 22.87
C TYR A 45 -47.84 1.83 23.72
N LYS A 46 -48.16 0.71 23.07
CA LYS A 46 -48.32 -0.57 23.71
C LYS A 46 -46.96 -1.20 23.93
N ILE A 47 -46.61 -1.47 25.16
CA ILE A 47 -45.30 -2.04 25.52
C ILE A 47 -45.25 -3.51 25.21
N LEU A 48 -44.18 -3.95 24.48
CA LEU A 48 -43.93 -5.31 24.09
C LEU A 48 -42.88 -5.99 24.95
N GLY A 49 -41.87 -5.22 25.43
CA GLY A 49 -40.81 -5.73 26.26
C GLY A 49 -39.80 -4.64 26.66
N VAL A 50 -38.86 -5.01 27.49
CA VAL A 50 -37.71 -4.14 27.87
C VAL A 50 -36.54 -4.46 26.95
N ILE A 51 -36.00 -3.46 26.28
CA ILE A 51 -34.78 -3.55 25.49
C ILE A 51 -33.54 -3.35 26.35
N ALA A 52 -33.53 -2.29 27.15
CA ALA A 52 -32.43 -1.93 28.04
C ALA A 52 -32.92 -1.15 29.25
N SER A 53 -32.20 -1.30 30.38
CA SER A 53 -32.44 -0.50 31.60
C SER A 53 -31.11 -0.03 32.14
N GLY A 54 -31.00 1.25 32.47
CA GLY A 54 -29.76 1.87 32.96
C GLY A 54 -29.99 3.09 33.87
N GLY A 55 -28.90 3.78 34.18
CA GLY A 55 -28.91 4.95 35.06
C GLY A 55 -29.79 6.10 34.53
N MET A 56 -29.83 6.32 33.22
CA MET A 56 -30.55 7.40 32.55
C MET A 56 -32.04 7.08 32.31
N GLY A 57 -32.45 5.81 32.40
CA GLY A 57 -33.83 5.44 32.10
C GLY A 57 -34.01 4.00 31.67
N VAL A 58 -35.17 3.72 31.07
CA VAL A 58 -35.54 2.42 30.52
C VAL A 58 -35.90 2.57 29.04
N VAL A 59 -35.46 1.67 28.21
CA VAL A 59 -35.83 1.61 26.80
C VAL A 59 -36.74 0.38 26.59
N TYR A 60 -37.92 0.61 26.10
CA TYR A 60 -38.91 -0.42 25.81
C TYR A 60 -39.02 -0.65 24.30
N GLU A 61 -39.22 -1.90 23.89
CA GLU A 61 -39.83 -2.21 22.60
C GLU A 61 -41.34 -1.95 22.73
N ALA A 62 -41.87 -1.12 21.83
CA ALA A 62 -43.27 -0.76 21.88
C ALA A 62 -43.89 -0.76 20.47
N MET A 63 -45.22 -0.91 20.43
CA MET A 63 -46.05 -0.79 19.24
C MET A 63 -46.78 0.51 19.19
N GLN A 64 -46.55 1.34 18.21
CA GLN A 64 -47.39 2.48 17.85
C GLN A 64 -48.51 1.96 16.93
N GLU A 65 -49.77 2.28 17.24
CA GLU A 65 -50.90 1.76 16.49
C GLU A 65 -51.22 2.60 15.23
N ALA A 66 -51.06 3.92 15.33
CA ALA A 66 -51.33 4.81 14.21
C ALA A 66 -50.18 5.82 14.00
N PRO A 67 -49.38 5.69 12.93
CA PRO A 67 -49.28 4.54 12.02
C PRO A 67 -48.72 3.29 12.74
N ARG A 68 -49.16 2.11 12.29
CA ARG A 68 -48.74 0.86 12.94
C ARG A 68 -47.27 0.56 12.67
N ARG A 69 -46.44 0.66 13.71
CA ARG A 69 -44.97 0.36 13.62
C ARG A 69 -44.39 0.01 14.99
N ARG A 70 -43.30 -0.75 14.99
CA ARG A 70 -42.49 -0.96 16.19
C ARG A 70 -41.61 0.26 16.40
N VAL A 71 -41.43 0.66 17.65
CA VAL A 71 -40.60 1.78 18.09
C VAL A 71 -39.78 1.38 19.31
N ALA A 72 -38.63 1.98 19.49
CA ALA A 72 -37.89 1.98 20.73
C ALA A 72 -38.37 3.19 21.54
N LEU A 73 -38.97 2.95 22.71
CA LEU A 73 -39.52 3.98 23.57
C LEU A 73 -38.59 4.16 24.77
N LYS A 74 -37.83 5.25 24.80
CA LYS A 74 -36.91 5.58 25.87
C LYS A 74 -37.57 6.51 26.88
N ILE A 75 -37.75 6.02 28.09
CA ILE A 75 -38.25 6.82 29.24
C ILE A 75 -37.05 7.30 30.01
N ILE A 76 -36.97 8.60 30.24
CA ILE A 76 -35.93 9.21 31.04
C ILE A 76 -36.43 9.25 32.49
N LYS A 77 -35.59 8.81 33.46
CA LYS A 77 -35.92 8.86 34.87
C LYS A 77 -36.16 10.32 35.28
N ALA A 78 -37.29 10.58 35.90
CA ALA A 78 -37.60 11.88 36.51
C ALA A 78 -36.57 12.15 37.61
N GLY A 79 -35.57 12.95 37.33
CA GLY A 79 -34.84 13.70 38.33
C GLY A 79 -35.61 15.01 38.49
N ALA A 80 -35.76 15.55 39.68
CA ALA A 80 -36.56 16.72 40.04
C ALA A 80 -36.60 17.80 38.94
N GLY A 81 -37.41 17.52 37.89
CA GLY A 81 -37.47 18.35 36.69
C GLY A 81 -38.28 19.60 37.00
N SER A 82 -37.62 20.73 37.01
CA SER A 82 -38.32 22.03 36.97
C SER A 82 -39.06 22.13 35.63
N ASP A 83 -40.20 22.84 35.56
CA ASP A 83 -40.91 23.17 34.32
C ASP A 83 -39.97 23.71 33.23
N MET A 84 -38.86 24.32 33.66
CA MET A 84 -37.82 24.83 32.76
C MET A 84 -37.03 23.70 32.07
N ALA A 85 -36.73 22.62 32.78
CA ALA A 85 -36.04 21.44 32.22
C ALA A 85 -36.92 20.72 31.16
N LEU A 86 -38.21 20.60 31.43
CA LEU A 86 -39.19 20.03 30.52
C LEU A 86 -39.35 20.87 29.25
N ARG A 87 -39.38 22.20 29.34
CA ARG A 87 -39.42 23.09 28.17
C ARG A 87 -38.16 23.02 27.35
N ARG A 88 -36.97 22.94 27.95
CA ARG A 88 -35.70 22.70 27.24
C ARG A 88 -35.72 21.38 26.50
N PHE A 89 -36.14 20.31 27.18
CA PHE A 89 -36.31 18.99 26.57
C PHE A 89 -37.19 19.05 25.32
N GLN A 90 -38.36 19.68 25.40
CA GLN A 90 -39.27 19.80 24.26
C GLN A 90 -38.67 20.59 23.11
N PHE A 91 -37.93 21.67 23.38
CA PHE A 91 -37.27 22.46 22.34
C PHE A 91 -36.14 21.69 21.64
N GLU A 92 -35.32 20.99 22.43
CA GLU A 92 -34.23 20.20 21.87
C GLU A 92 -34.75 18.98 21.09
N ALA A 93 -35.81 18.34 21.58
CA ALA A 93 -36.49 17.26 20.89
C ALA A 93 -36.97 17.65 19.48
N GLN A 94 -37.47 18.88 19.30
CA GLN A 94 -37.86 19.41 18.00
C GLN A 94 -36.66 19.53 17.04
N THR A 95 -35.48 19.85 17.55
CA THR A 95 -34.25 19.91 16.73
C THR A 95 -33.77 18.52 16.34
N LEU A 96 -33.84 17.58 17.29
CA LEU A 96 -33.46 16.18 17.08
C LEU A 96 -34.42 15.48 16.09
N ALA A 97 -35.70 15.78 16.10
CA ALA A 97 -36.65 15.23 15.15
C ALA A 97 -36.42 15.66 13.71
N LYS A 98 -35.68 16.75 13.47
CA LYS A 98 -35.25 17.20 12.11
C LYS A 98 -34.05 16.42 11.55
N LEU A 99 -33.36 15.63 12.38
CA LEU A 99 -32.28 14.80 11.92
C LEU A 99 -32.85 13.63 11.12
N SER A 100 -32.54 13.59 9.83
CA SER A 100 -32.92 12.50 8.94
C SER A 100 -31.67 12.05 8.16
N HIS A 101 -31.14 10.89 8.52
CA HIS A 101 -29.97 10.30 7.90
C HIS A 101 -30.06 8.76 7.99
N PRO A 102 -29.67 7.98 6.99
CA PRO A 102 -29.78 6.51 7.02
C PRO A 102 -29.04 5.88 8.22
N ASN A 103 -27.96 6.50 8.68
CA ASN A 103 -27.13 6.00 9.79
C ASN A 103 -27.38 6.74 11.12
N ILE A 104 -28.52 7.45 11.26
CA ILE A 104 -29.02 8.01 12.52
C ILE A 104 -30.41 7.43 12.78
N ALA A 105 -30.66 6.91 13.97
CA ALA A 105 -31.97 6.44 14.36
C ALA A 105 -32.95 7.61 14.39
N GLN A 106 -34.03 7.52 13.61
CA GLN A 106 -35.01 8.58 13.47
C GLN A 106 -35.82 8.74 14.79
N ILE A 107 -35.89 9.94 15.33
CA ILE A 107 -36.83 10.27 16.41
C ILE A 107 -38.17 10.59 15.77
N PHE A 108 -39.23 9.91 16.21
CA PHE A 108 -40.57 10.07 15.69
C PHE A 108 -41.40 11.00 16.54
N GLU A 109 -41.17 10.97 17.86
CA GLU A 109 -41.92 11.76 18.82
C GLU A 109 -41.11 11.96 20.10
N ALA A 110 -41.31 13.08 20.75
CA ALA A 110 -40.90 13.33 22.12
C ALA A 110 -42.09 13.90 22.89
N GLY A 111 -42.22 13.47 24.10
CA GLY A 111 -43.35 13.89 24.96
C GLY A 111 -43.06 13.64 26.42
N THR A 112 -44.10 13.84 27.25
CA THR A 112 -44.09 13.53 28.67
C THR A 112 -45.14 12.46 28.99
N TRP A 113 -44.83 11.61 29.93
CA TRP A 113 -45.71 10.57 30.43
C TRP A 113 -45.85 10.72 31.96
N GLU A 114 -47.08 10.79 32.43
CA GLU A 114 -47.37 10.78 33.85
C GLU A 114 -47.20 9.37 34.43
N SER A 115 -46.23 9.18 35.31
CA SER A 115 -46.01 7.97 36.06
C SER A 115 -46.39 8.17 37.52
N GLU A 116 -46.44 7.08 38.30
CA GLU A 116 -46.63 7.16 39.76
C GLU A 116 -45.58 8.06 40.46
N ASN A 117 -44.43 8.28 39.83
CA ASN A 117 -43.31 9.09 40.34
C ASN A 117 -43.26 10.50 39.73
N GLY A 118 -44.32 10.94 39.03
CA GLY A 118 -44.40 12.24 38.37
C GLY A 118 -44.19 12.17 36.85
N GLU A 119 -44.12 13.34 36.19
CA GLU A 119 -43.91 13.46 34.74
C GLU A 119 -42.52 13.00 34.35
N SER A 120 -42.46 12.04 33.42
CA SER A 120 -41.22 11.49 32.85
C SER A 120 -41.16 11.81 31.39
N PRO A 121 -40.06 12.44 30.88
CA PRO A 121 -39.84 12.66 29.47
C PRO A 121 -39.63 11.34 28.76
N PHE A 122 -40.10 11.25 27.50
CA PHE A 122 -39.85 10.10 26.66
C PHE A 122 -39.48 10.49 25.22
N PHE A 123 -38.75 9.61 24.56
CA PHE A 123 -38.53 9.60 23.10
C PHE A 123 -39.08 8.32 22.50
N ALA A 124 -39.88 8.44 21.44
CA ALA A 124 -40.19 7.32 20.55
C ALA A 124 -39.32 7.42 19.31
N MET A 125 -38.47 6.41 19.12
CA MET A 125 -37.47 6.41 18.05
C MET A 125 -37.53 5.12 17.25
N GLU A 126 -36.81 5.08 16.16
CA GLU A 126 -36.65 3.92 15.30
C GLU A 126 -36.21 2.70 16.09
N TYR A 127 -36.98 1.61 15.97
CA TYR A 127 -36.60 0.31 16.48
C TYR A 127 -35.71 -0.41 15.47
N ILE A 128 -34.54 -0.87 15.89
CA ILE A 128 -33.56 -1.53 15.04
C ILE A 128 -33.61 -3.04 15.33
N PRO A 129 -34.26 -3.85 14.46
CA PRO A 129 -34.42 -5.27 14.72
C PRO A 129 -33.09 -6.02 14.68
N GLY A 130 -32.84 -6.88 15.66
CA GLY A 130 -31.63 -7.71 15.70
C GLY A 130 -30.33 -6.91 15.87
N ALA A 131 -30.43 -5.68 16.36
CA ALA A 131 -29.29 -4.78 16.55
C ALA A 131 -28.20 -5.39 17.43
N ILE A 132 -26.96 -5.23 17.00
CA ILE A 132 -25.75 -5.63 17.72
C ILE A 132 -24.88 -4.39 17.89
N GLY A 133 -24.21 -4.26 19.04
CA GLY A 133 -23.26 -3.16 19.27
C GLY A 133 -22.15 -3.15 18.20
N PHE A 134 -21.74 -1.95 17.79
CA PHE A 134 -20.83 -1.73 16.67
C PHE A 134 -19.52 -2.50 16.77
N VAL A 135 -18.83 -2.40 17.90
CA VAL A 135 -17.55 -3.10 18.13
C VAL A 135 -17.77 -4.62 18.21
N GLU A 136 -18.84 -5.04 18.88
CA GLU A 136 -19.21 -6.44 18.99
C GLU A 136 -19.53 -7.07 17.62
N TYR A 137 -20.27 -6.35 16.78
CA TYR A 137 -20.55 -6.76 15.40
C TYR A 137 -19.26 -7.00 14.60
N ALA A 138 -18.33 -6.07 14.67
CA ALA A 138 -17.05 -6.16 13.96
C ALA A 138 -16.21 -7.37 14.43
N GLN A 139 -16.27 -7.68 15.74
CA GLN A 139 -15.59 -8.84 16.32
C GLN A 139 -16.29 -10.17 15.97
N LYS A 140 -17.61 -10.26 16.16
CA LYS A 140 -18.37 -11.47 15.86
C LYS A 140 -18.33 -11.89 14.40
N ARG A 141 -18.23 -10.91 13.48
CA ARG A 141 -18.13 -11.14 12.04
C ARG A 141 -16.70 -11.24 11.53
N ASP A 142 -15.71 -11.12 12.42
CA ASP A 142 -14.28 -11.09 12.08
C ASP A 142 -13.98 -10.17 10.89
N LEU A 143 -14.53 -8.95 10.94
CA LEU A 143 -14.41 -7.99 9.84
C LEU A 143 -12.95 -7.61 9.61
N SER A 144 -12.57 -7.52 8.34
CA SER A 144 -11.26 -7.00 7.96
C SER A 144 -11.08 -5.54 8.38
N ILE A 145 -9.83 -5.07 8.48
CA ILE A 145 -9.54 -3.65 8.76
C ILE A 145 -10.28 -2.73 7.77
N LYS A 146 -10.33 -3.12 6.50
CA LYS A 146 -11.01 -2.38 5.46
C LYS A 146 -12.52 -2.26 5.75
N ASP A 147 -13.20 -3.38 6.02
CA ASP A 147 -14.64 -3.39 6.27
C ASP A 147 -14.99 -2.62 7.55
N ARG A 148 -14.16 -2.71 8.60
CA ARG A 148 -14.31 -1.89 9.82
C ARG A 148 -14.24 -0.40 9.52
N LEU A 149 -13.30 0.02 8.67
CA LEU A 149 -13.12 1.42 8.30
C LEU A 149 -14.25 1.94 7.40
N GLU A 150 -14.77 1.12 6.48
CA GLU A 150 -15.92 1.47 5.64
C GLU A 150 -17.18 1.69 6.48
N LEU A 151 -17.43 0.83 7.48
CA LEU A 151 -18.52 1.04 8.44
C LEU A 151 -18.31 2.29 9.30
N PHE A 152 -17.08 2.51 9.78
CA PHE A 152 -16.76 3.67 10.60
C PHE A 152 -16.87 4.99 9.82
N GLN A 153 -16.55 5.00 8.53
CA GLN A 153 -16.74 6.16 7.67
C GLN A 153 -18.21 6.60 7.64
N LYS A 154 -19.17 5.65 7.52
CA LYS A 154 -20.61 5.94 7.57
C LYS A 154 -21.01 6.60 8.90
N ILE A 155 -20.40 6.20 10.01
CA ILE A 155 -20.62 6.84 11.32
C ILE A 155 -20.09 8.26 11.33
N CYS A 156 -18.89 8.51 10.81
CA CYS A 156 -18.34 9.87 10.71
C CYS A 156 -19.23 10.79 9.85
N GLU A 157 -19.78 10.28 8.75
CA GLU A 157 -20.70 11.01 7.87
C GLU A 157 -22.01 11.34 8.61
N ALA A 158 -22.55 10.39 9.37
CA ALA A 158 -23.75 10.60 10.19
C ALA A 158 -23.52 11.65 11.29
N VAL A 159 -22.38 11.59 12.00
CA VAL A 159 -22.01 12.61 12.99
C VAL A 159 -21.86 13.98 12.35
N HIS A 160 -21.19 14.04 11.18
CA HIS A 160 -21.05 15.29 10.43
C HIS A 160 -22.41 15.87 10.03
N HIS A 161 -23.35 15.04 9.57
CA HIS A 161 -24.73 15.48 9.27
C HIS A 161 -25.40 16.12 10.47
N GLY A 162 -25.27 15.52 11.67
CA GLY A 162 -25.78 16.12 12.90
C GLY A 162 -25.14 17.47 13.19
N HIS A 163 -23.83 17.60 13.05
CA HIS A 163 -23.09 18.84 13.24
C HIS A 163 -23.55 19.95 12.29
N GLN A 164 -23.84 19.63 11.02
CA GLN A 164 -24.40 20.57 10.04
C GLN A 164 -25.80 21.08 10.44
N LYS A 165 -26.54 20.30 11.22
CA LYS A 165 -27.84 20.70 11.78
C LYS A 165 -27.71 21.41 13.13
N GLY A 166 -26.47 21.71 13.57
CA GLY A 166 -26.20 22.37 14.85
C GLY A 166 -26.34 21.45 16.06
N VAL A 167 -26.35 20.13 15.87
CA VAL A 167 -26.47 19.15 16.96
C VAL A 167 -25.13 18.48 17.19
N ILE A 168 -24.61 18.53 18.41
CA ILE A 168 -23.44 17.83 18.91
C ILE A 168 -23.93 16.63 19.73
N HIS A 169 -23.34 15.44 19.52
CA HIS A 169 -23.78 14.20 20.19
C HIS A 169 -23.45 14.19 21.69
N ARG A 170 -22.24 14.61 22.05
CA ARG A 170 -21.71 14.77 23.44
C ARG A 170 -21.47 13.48 24.24
N ASP A 171 -22.19 12.39 23.96
CA ASP A 171 -22.01 11.05 24.57
C ASP A 171 -21.82 9.96 23.53
N LEU A 172 -20.90 10.21 22.57
CA LEU A 172 -20.62 9.25 21.53
C LEU A 172 -19.73 8.12 22.07
N LYS A 173 -20.25 6.90 22.01
CA LYS A 173 -19.59 5.66 22.47
C LYS A 173 -20.12 4.46 21.70
N PRO A 174 -19.43 3.31 21.70
CA PRO A 174 -19.88 2.12 20.98
C PRO A 174 -21.28 1.64 21.32
N ASP A 175 -21.72 1.83 22.58
CA ASP A 175 -23.07 1.45 23.02
C ASP A 175 -24.16 2.26 22.33
N ASN A 176 -23.83 3.47 21.87
CA ASN A 176 -24.73 4.36 21.14
C ASN A 176 -24.62 4.19 19.61
N ILE A 177 -23.91 3.14 19.15
CA ILE A 177 -23.80 2.78 17.72
C ILE A 177 -24.21 1.32 17.58
N LEU A 178 -25.31 1.09 16.91
CA LEU A 178 -25.86 -0.24 16.65
C LEU A 178 -25.69 -0.59 15.17
N VAL A 179 -25.53 -1.88 14.89
CA VAL A 179 -25.54 -2.40 13.51
C VAL A 179 -26.77 -3.27 13.35
N ASP A 180 -27.55 -3.01 12.31
CA ASP A 180 -28.76 -3.76 12.00
C ASP A 180 -28.44 -5.13 11.36
N ASN A 181 -29.50 -5.90 11.07
CA ASN A 181 -29.38 -7.23 10.47
C ASN A 181 -28.91 -7.20 8.98
N GLN A 182 -28.89 -6.02 8.34
CA GLN A 182 -28.37 -5.80 6.99
C GLN A 182 -26.88 -5.40 7.01
N GLY A 183 -26.32 -5.14 8.20
CA GLY A 183 -24.94 -4.70 8.37
C GLY A 183 -24.77 -3.17 8.29
N GLU A 184 -25.88 -2.40 8.35
CA GLU A 184 -25.82 -0.94 8.34
C GLU A 184 -25.71 -0.38 9.76
N PRO A 185 -24.72 0.48 10.02
CA PRO A 185 -24.55 1.10 11.32
C PRO A 185 -25.55 2.25 11.51
N LYS A 186 -26.08 2.38 12.73
CA LYS A 186 -26.98 3.46 13.13
C LYS A 186 -26.57 4.04 14.48
N ILE A 187 -26.47 5.36 14.54
CA ILE A 187 -26.25 6.10 15.79
C ILE A 187 -27.60 6.26 16.46
N ILE A 188 -27.66 5.87 17.73
CA ILE A 188 -28.81 6.10 18.61
C ILE A 188 -28.49 7.21 19.62
N ASP A 189 -29.52 7.75 20.27
CA ASP A 189 -29.38 8.76 21.35
C ASP A 189 -28.63 10.05 20.95
N PHE A 190 -28.68 10.45 19.67
CA PHE A 190 -28.00 11.63 19.16
C PHE A 190 -28.49 12.89 19.86
N GLY A 191 -27.62 13.61 20.59
CA GLY A 191 -27.89 14.89 21.22
C GLY A 191 -28.84 14.86 22.44
N VAL A 192 -29.33 13.68 22.86
CA VAL A 192 -30.26 13.54 24.02
C VAL A 192 -29.63 14.01 25.33
N ALA A 193 -28.30 13.94 25.44
CA ALA A 193 -27.57 14.37 26.62
C ALA A 193 -27.81 15.86 26.97
N ARG A 194 -27.90 16.75 25.98
CA ARG A 194 -28.13 18.18 26.20
C ARG A 194 -29.52 18.48 26.75
N ALA A 195 -30.53 17.70 26.30
CA ALA A 195 -31.90 17.83 26.76
C ALA A 195 -32.07 17.52 28.26
N THR A 196 -31.08 16.81 28.84
CA THR A 196 -31.13 16.30 30.20
C THR A 196 -30.08 16.91 31.15
N ASP A 197 -29.01 17.55 30.62
CA ASP A 197 -27.77 17.85 31.36
C ASP A 197 -27.81 19.08 32.26
N ALA A 198 -28.81 19.97 32.18
CA ALA A 198 -28.78 21.20 32.97
C ALA A 198 -28.89 20.99 34.50
N ASP A 199 -29.44 19.82 34.93
CA ASP A 199 -29.60 19.49 36.36
C ASP A 199 -29.03 18.11 36.75
N LEU A 200 -28.60 17.28 35.78
CA LEU A 200 -28.13 15.91 36.00
C LEU A 200 -26.64 15.79 36.30
N ALA A 201 -25.81 16.78 35.92
CA ALA A 201 -24.37 16.76 36.21
C ALA A 201 -24.09 16.66 37.73
N VAL A 202 -24.96 17.21 38.56
CA VAL A 202 -24.85 17.12 40.03
C VAL A 202 -25.41 15.81 40.56
N THR A 203 -26.43 15.23 39.91
CA THR A 203 -27.15 14.03 40.41
C THR A 203 -26.52 12.74 39.91
N THR A 204 -25.84 12.77 38.75
CA THR A 204 -25.18 11.58 38.13
C THR A 204 -23.92 11.17 38.88
N MET A 205 -23.31 12.04 39.69
CA MET A 205 -22.20 11.67 40.57
C MET A 205 -22.60 10.63 41.66
N GLN A 206 -23.88 10.39 41.86
CA GLN A 206 -24.37 9.39 42.83
C GLN A 206 -24.74 8.03 42.22
N THR A 207 -24.82 7.90 40.89
CA THR A 207 -25.19 6.65 40.24
C THR A 207 -23.95 5.82 39.93
N THR A 208 -23.86 4.67 40.56
CA THR A 208 -22.95 3.52 40.39
C THR A 208 -21.64 3.82 39.68
N MET A 209 -20.54 3.89 40.44
CA MET A 209 -19.16 4.21 40.00
C MET A 209 -18.70 3.50 38.70
N GLY A 210 -19.19 2.30 38.42
CA GLY A 210 -18.84 1.54 37.24
C GLY A 210 -19.41 2.09 35.92
N GLN A 211 -20.61 2.65 35.92
CA GLN A 211 -21.22 3.24 34.72
C GLN A 211 -20.57 4.59 34.35
N LEU A 212 -20.21 5.38 35.37
CA LEU A 212 -19.51 6.65 35.13
C LEU A 212 -18.13 6.44 34.52
N ILE A 213 -17.36 5.45 35.01
CA ILE A 213 -16.04 5.12 34.45
C ILE A 213 -16.18 4.66 33.00
N GLY A 214 -17.22 3.89 32.62
CA GLY A 214 -17.49 3.47 31.26
C GLY A 214 -17.67 4.63 30.27
N THR A 215 -18.37 5.68 30.68
CA THR A 215 -18.60 6.87 29.85
C THR A 215 -17.36 7.77 29.77
N LEU A 216 -16.59 7.91 30.85
CA LEU A 216 -15.34 8.69 30.87
C LEU A 216 -14.31 8.25 29.83
N GLN A 217 -14.32 6.97 29.45
CA GLN A 217 -13.35 6.41 28.50
C GLN A 217 -13.42 7.03 27.10
N TYR A 218 -14.54 7.65 26.73
CA TYR A 218 -14.76 8.29 25.42
C TYR A 218 -14.84 9.81 25.50
N MET A 219 -14.80 10.36 26.70
CA MET A 219 -14.89 11.79 26.94
C MET A 219 -13.68 12.54 26.44
N SER A 220 -13.91 13.68 25.79
CA SER A 220 -12.84 14.57 25.37
C SER A 220 -12.22 15.34 26.54
N PRO A 221 -10.97 15.83 26.44
CA PRO A 221 -10.33 16.65 27.47
C PRO A 221 -11.18 17.84 27.91
N GLU A 222 -11.79 18.56 26.96
CA GLU A 222 -12.65 19.72 27.25
C GLU A 222 -13.97 19.35 27.95
N GLN A 223 -14.53 18.18 27.71
CA GLN A 223 -15.70 17.70 28.46
C GLN A 223 -15.34 17.40 29.91
N CYS A 224 -14.10 17.00 30.19
CA CYS A 224 -13.64 16.76 31.55
C CYS A 224 -13.48 18.05 32.37
N ASP A 225 -13.43 19.23 31.75
CA ASP A 225 -13.37 20.53 32.42
C ASP A 225 -14.73 21.01 32.90
N ALA A 226 -15.82 20.33 32.56
CA ALA A 226 -17.19 20.65 32.91
C ALA A 226 -17.62 22.10 32.55
N ASP A 227 -16.96 22.70 31.55
CA ASP A 227 -17.33 23.99 30.98
C ASP A 227 -18.15 23.77 29.70
N PRO A 228 -19.49 24.00 29.76
CA PRO A 228 -20.37 23.77 28.61
C PRO A 228 -20.04 24.62 27.39
N ASP A 229 -19.45 25.80 27.58
CA ASP A 229 -19.13 26.76 26.52
C ASP A 229 -17.89 26.33 25.71
N CYS A 230 -17.08 25.42 26.26
CA CYS A 230 -15.90 24.87 25.60
C CYS A 230 -16.20 23.65 24.73
N ILE A 231 -17.41 23.09 24.78
CA ILE A 231 -17.80 21.87 24.05
C ILE A 231 -18.30 22.23 22.66
N ASP A 232 -17.58 21.81 21.64
CA ASP A 232 -17.95 21.98 20.24
C ASP A 232 -17.94 20.63 19.47
N THR A 233 -18.11 20.66 18.14
CA THR A 233 -18.14 19.48 17.28
C THR A 233 -16.87 18.64 17.35
N ARG A 234 -15.74 19.20 17.76
CA ARG A 234 -14.44 18.53 17.89
C ARG A 234 -14.38 17.61 19.12
N SER A 235 -15.30 17.76 20.07
CA SER A 235 -15.46 16.81 21.18
C SER A 235 -15.95 15.45 20.67
N ASP A 236 -16.91 15.45 19.72
CA ASP A 236 -17.35 14.21 19.06
C ASP A 236 -16.25 13.61 18.18
N VAL A 237 -15.40 14.43 17.55
CA VAL A 237 -14.24 13.96 16.80
C VAL A 237 -13.26 13.19 17.69
N TYR A 238 -13.02 13.67 18.93
CA TYR A 238 -12.20 12.94 19.89
C TYR A 238 -12.82 11.58 20.24
N ALA A 239 -14.11 11.55 20.55
CA ALA A 239 -14.83 10.31 20.83
C ALA A 239 -14.78 9.33 19.65
N LEU A 240 -14.95 9.82 18.40
CA LEU A 240 -14.75 9.02 17.19
C LEU A 240 -13.32 8.46 17.11
N GLY A 241 -12.30 9.23 17.48
CA GLY A 241 -10.92 8.76 17.56
C GLY A 241 -10.75 7.59 18.53
N VAL A 242 -11.34 7.67 19.73
CA VAL A 242 -11.33 6.58 20.72
C VAL A 242 -12.07 5.34 20.21
N ILE A 243 -13.23 5.54 19.59
CA ILE A 243 -14.02 4.45 18.98
C ILE A 243 -13.23 3.78 17.85
N LEU A 244 -12.58 4.54 16.98
CA LEU A 244 -11.73 4.02 15.92
C LEU A 244 -10.58 3.17 16.47
N PHE A 245 -9.91 3.68 17.50
CA PHE A 245 -8.84 2.96 18.19
C PHE A 245 -9.35 1.61 18.72
N GLN A 246 -10.48 1.62 19.43
CA GLN A 246 -11.08 0.41 19.99
C GLN A 246 -11.57 -0.56 18.90
N LEU A 247 -12.19 -0.06 17.85
CA LEU A 247 -12.68 -0.85 16.72
C LEU A 247 -11.54 -1.64 16.05
N LEU A 248 -10.35 -1.03 15.93
CA LEU A 248 -9.20 -1.61 15.24
C LEU A 248 -8.36 -2.52 16.14
N SER A 249 -8.16 -2.12 17.41
CA SER A 249 -7.28 -2.82 18.34
C SER A 249 -7.99 -3.79 19.28
N GLY A 250 -9.31 -3.64 19.45
CA GLY A 250 -10.08 -4.34 20.49
C GLY A 250 -9.81 -3.83 21.91
N LYS A 251 -9.00 -2.76 22.07
CA LYS A 251 -8.60 -2.15 23.35
C LYS A 251 -8.92 -0.67 23.36
N LEU A 252 -8.98 -0.09 24.54
CA LEU A 252 -9.07 1.35 24.72
C LEU A 252 -7.66 1.98 24.72
N PRO A 253 -7.54 3.28 24.33
CA PRO A 253 -6.26 3.97 24.30
C PRO A 253 -5.68 4.27 25.70
N TYR A 254 -6.52 4.19 26.74
CA TYR A 254 -6.15 4.35 28.15
C TYR A 254 -6.79 3.27 29.00
N ASP A 255 -6.10 2.75 29.99
CA ASP A 255 -6.71 1.85 31.00
C ASP A 255 -7.15 2.66 32.22
N LEU A 256 -8.44 2.99 32.26
CA LEU A 256 -9.06 3.78 33.35
C LEU A 256 -9.78 2.91 34.39
N ARG A 257 -9.83 1.58 34.23
CA ARG A 257 -10.73 0.68 34.98
C ARG A 257 -10.50 0.62 36.49
N ARG A 258 -9.31 0.98 36.94
CA ARG A 258 -8.93 0.91 38.39
C ARG A 258 -8.52 2.26 38.94
N GLN A 259 -8.81 3.35 38.25
CA GLN A 259 -8.39 4.68 38.64
C GLN A 259 -9.52 5.43 39.36
N ALA A 260 -9.14 6.29 40.27
CA ALA A 260 -10.10 7.26 40.84
C ALA A 260 -10.51 8.28 39.76
N ILE A 261 -11.69 8.85 39.82
CA ILE A 261 -12.24 9.75 38.79
C ILE A 261 -11.28 10.90 38.46
N HIS A 262 -10.69 11.53 39.47
CA HIS A 262 -9.74 12.63 39.24
C HIS A 262 -8.47 12.20 38.51
N GLU A 263 -8.01 10.98 38.77
CA GLU A 263 -6.85 10.41 38.06
C GLU A 263 -7.21 10.05 36.61
N ALA A 264 -8.39 9.47 36.39
CA ALA A 264 -8.92 9.20 35.07
C ALA A 264 -9.03 10.48 34.22
N VAL A 265 -9.55 11.55 34.80
CA VAL A 265 -9.61 12.88 34.18
C VAL A 265 -8.20 13.38 33.81
N ARG A 266 -7.23 13.27 34.73
CA ARG A 266 -5.85 13.67 34.47
C ARG A 266 -5.24 12.89 33.31
N VAL A 267 -5.46 11.58 33.26
CA VAL A 267 -4.99 10.74 32.15
C VAL A 267 -5.58 11.18 30.82
N ILE A 268 -6.91 11.42 30.78
CA ILE A 268 -7.58 11.89 29.56
C ILE A 268 -7.01 13.23 29.09
N LYS A 269 -6.71 14.14 29.99
CA LYS A 269 -6.21 15.48 29.67
C LYS A 269 -4.74 15.51 29.29
N GLU A 270 -3.89 14.75 29.96
CA GLU A 270 -2.44 14.91 29.91
C GLU A 270 -1.72 13.75 29.21
N GLN A 271 -2.18 12.51 29.39
CA GLN A 271 -1.48 11.36 28.86
C GLN A 271 -1.72 11.21 27.35
N ARG A 272 -0.64 10.97 26.60
CA ARG A 272 -0.77 10.62 25.18
C ARG A 272 -1.42 9.25 25.02
N PRO A 273 -2.32 9.09 24.02
CA PRO A 273 -2.90 7.78 23.74
C PRO A 273 -1.84 6.77 23.29
N GLU A 274 -2.08 5.50 23.56
CA GLU A 274 -1.24 4.42 23.03
C GLU A 274 -1.30 4.42 21.49
N SER A 275 -0.19 4.07 20.84
CA SER A 275 -0.15 3.94 19.38
C SER A 275 -0.74 2.60 18.95
N LEU A 276 -1.59 2.57 17.92
CA LEU A 276 -2.07 1.35 17.29
C LEU A 276 -0.90 0.48 16.76
N GLY A 277 0.17 1.14 16.32
CA GLY A 277 1.38 0.49 15.82
C GLY A 277 2.16 -0.29 16.88
N THR A 278 1.97 -0.01 18.18
CA THR A 278 2.55 -0.80 19.28
C THR A 278 1.77 -2.08 19.55
N ILE A 279 0.45 -2.05 19.29
CA ILE A 279 -0.45 -3.19 19.49
C ILE A 279 -0.34 -4.19 18.33
N SER A 280 -0.31 -3.67 17.09
CA SER A 280 -0.18 -4.49 15.90
C SER A 280 0.63 -3.78 14.81
N THR A 281 1.63 -4.49 14.25
CA THR A 281 2.43 -3.98 13.13
C THR A 281 1.62 -3.69 11.87
N THR A 282 0.49 -4.37 11.69
CA THR A 282 -0.44 -4.15 10.56
C THR A 282 -1.17 -2.81 10.64
N LEU A 283 -1.31 -2.25 11.84
CA LEU A 283 -1.96 -0.97 12.11
C LEU A 283 -0.97 0.20 12.14
N LYS A 284 0.33 -0.07 11.97
CA LYS A 284 1.37 0.95 11.96
C LYS A 284 1.31 1.80 10.69
N GLY A 285 1.42 3.11 10.84
CA GLY A 285 1.53 4.06 9.72
C GLY A 285 0.36 5.03 9.64
N ASP A 286 -0.26 5.16 8.47
CA ASP A 286 -1.25 6.20 8.22
C ASP A 286 -2.51 6.07 9.10
N ILE A 287 -3.00 4.85 9.32
CA ILE A 287 -4.18 4.63 10.17
C ILE A 287 -3.91 4.96 11.64
N ASP A 288 -2.71 4.68 12.13
CA ASP A 288 -2.27 5.10 13.47
C ASP A 288 -2.21 6.62 13.58
N THR A 289 -1.66 7.29 12.56
CA THR A 289 -1.61 8.76 12.49
C THR A 289 -3.01 9.38 12.49
N ILE A 290 -3.96 8.79 11.75
CA ILE A 290 -5.37 9.23 11.74
C ILE A 290 -5.98 9.13 13.13
N ALA A 291 -5.86 7.97 13.78
CA ALA A 291 -6.42 7.76 15.13
C ALA A 291 -5.81 8.71 16.15
N LEU A 292 -4.48 8.88 16.15
CA LEU A 292 -3.77 9.78 17.06
C LEU A 292 -4.16 11.25 16.83
N LYS A 293 -4.30 11.70 15.57
CA LYS A 293 -4.74 13.06 15.26
C LYS A 293 -6.17 13.33 15.74
N ALA A 294 -7.07 12.36 15.60
CA ALA A 294 -8.43 12.49 16.12
C ALA A 294 -8.45 12.62 17.66
N MET A 295 -7.49 11.98 18.36
CA MET A 295 -7.37 11.99 19.82
C MET A 295 -6.38 13.05 20.36
N GLU A 296 -5.95 14.03 19.55
CA GLU A 296 -5.09 15.14 20.03
C GLU A 296 -5.77 15.87 21.18
N LYS A 297 -4.98 16.25 22.21
CA LYS A 297 -5.52 16.91 23.41
C LYS A 297 -5.96 18.33 23.13
N ASP A 298 -5.15 19.03 22.35
CA ASP A 298 -5.49 20.35 21.83
C ASP A 298 -6.47 20.20 20.66
N ARG A 299 -7.70 20.71 20.85
CA ARG A 299 -8.75 20.67 19.83
C ARG A 299 -8.39 21.37 18.52
N GLU A 300 -7.49 22.37 18.55
CA GLU A 300 -7.02 23.06 17.34
C GLU A 300 -6.12 22.16 16.47
N ARG A 301 -5.51 21.14 17.05
CA ARG A 301 -4.66 20.17 16.37
C ARG A 301 -5.40 18.93 15.88
N ARG A 302 -6.67 18.74 16.34
CA ARG A 302 -7.54 17.66 15.86
C ARG A 302 -8.03 17.94 14.44
N TYR A 303 -8.76 16.98 13.87
CA TYR A 303 -9.63 17.27 12.74
C TYR A 303 -10.70 18.26 13.16
N GLN A 304 -10.95 19.25 12.33
CA GLN A 304 -11.91 20.32 12.66
C GLN A 304 -13.37 19.90 12.43
N SER A 305 -13.59 18.75 11.76
CA SER A 305 -14.90 18.15 11.58
C SER A 305 -14.82 16.62 11.44
N ALA A 306 -15.94 15.95 11.71
CA ALA A 306 -16.06 14.51 11.45
C ALA A 306 -15.91 14.18 9.93
N ALA A 307 -16.23 15.12 9.04
CA ALA A 307 -16.04 14.96 7.62
C ALA A 307 -14.54 14.92 7.23
N GLU A 308 -13.67 15.70 7.86
CA GLU A 308 -12.22 15.63 7.65
C GLU A 308 -11.65 14.28 8.07
N LEU A 309 -12.12 13.74 9.21
CA LEU A 309 -11.77 12.40 9.66
C LEU A 309 -12.23 11.33 8.67
N ALA A 310 -13.49 11.42 8.19
CA ALA A 310 -14.02 10.52 7.16
C ALA A 310 -13.21 10.59 5.86
N SER A 311 -12.81 11.79 5.44
CA SER A 311 -11.99 12.02 4.25
C SER A 311 -10.62 11.34 4.35
N ASP A 312 -9.94 11.45 5.49
CA ASP A 312 -8.64 10.80 5.68
C ASP A 312 -8.76 9.27 5.71
N ILE A 313 -9.84 8.73 6.27
CA ILE A 313 -10.15 7.29 6.19
C ILE A 313 -10.38 6.88 4.73
N HIS A 314 -11.14 7.66 3.97
CA HIS A 314 -11.37 7.43 2.55
C HIS A 314 -10.05 7.43 1.76
N HIS A 315 -9.18 8.43 1.97
CA HIS A 315 -7.86 8.49 1.35
C HIS A 315 -7.01 7.27 1.69
N PHE A 316 -7.00 6.86 2.97
CA PHE A 316 -6.30 5.65 3.41
C PHE A 316 -6.78 4.39 2.67
N LEU A 317 -8.12 4.19 2.58
CA LEU A 317 -8.72 3.05 1.89
C LEU A 317 -8.36 3.01 0.39
N ASN A 318 -8.21 4.17 -0.24
CA ASN A 318 -7.87 4.31 -1.66
C ASN A 318 -6.36 4.42 -1.93
N ASN A 319 -5.51 4.27 -0.91
CA ASN A 319 -4.06 4.48 -0.98
C ASN A 319 -3.69 5.87 -1.52
N GLU A 320 -4.40 6.88 -1.07
CA GLU A 320 -4.17 8.29 -1.34
C GLU A 320 -3.49 8.98 -0.15
N PRO A 321 -2.79 10.10 -0.34
CA PRO A 321 -2.18 10.84 0.75
C PRO A 321 -3.22 11.34 1.74
N ILE A 322 -2.99 11.11 3.05
CA ILE A 322 -3.85 11.59 4.13
C ILE A 322 -3.46 13.02 4.53
N LEU A 323 -4.44 13.81 4.98
CA LEU A 323 -4.24 15.18 5.48
C LEU A 323 -3.53 15.22 6.83
N ALA A 324 -3.65 14.15 7.62
CA ALA A 324 -2.99 14.03 8.92
C ALA A 324 -1.45 14.00 8.84
N ARG A 325 -0.88 13.78 7.66
CA ARG A 325 0.56 13.64 7.45
C ARG A 325 1.09 14.67 6.48
N PRO A 326 2.24 15.34 6.77
CA PRO A 326 2.87 16.22 5.80
C PRO A 326 3.20 15.51 4.49
N LEU A 327 2.91 16.17 3.38
CA LEU A 327 3.21 15.65 2.04
C LEU A 327 4.72 15.65 1.81
N SER A 328 5.32 14.46 1.70
CA SER A 328 6.70 14.29 1.24
C SER A 328 6.72 13.53 -0.09
N ILE A 329 7.69 13.82 -0.95
CA ILE A 329 7.83 13.18 -2.26
C ILE A 329 7.98 11.65 -2.11
N SER A 330 8.76 11.19 -1.13
CA SER A 330 8.94 9.75 -0.85
C SER A 330 7.65 9.06 -0.41
N TYR A 331 6.80 9.74 0.36
CA TYR A 331 5.51 9.24 0.79
C TYR A 331 4.54 9.13 -0.40
N GLN A 332 4.46 10.17 -1.24
CA GLN A 332 3.62 10.16 -2.45
C GLN A 332 4.05 9.06 -3.42
N LEU A 333 5.36 8.91 -3.66
CA LEU A 333 5.89 7.87 -4.54
C LEU A 333 5.56 6.46 -4.02
N ARG A 334 5.68 6.24 -2.72
CA ARG A 334 5.30 4.96 -2.09
C ARG A 334 3.81 4.64 -2.28
N LEU A 335 2.92 5.60 -2.10
CA LEU A 335 1.48 5.42 -2.31
C LEU A 335 1.16 5.20 -3.79
N PHE A 336 1.81 5.96 -4.69
CA PHE A 336 1.66 5.80 -6.13
C PHE A 336 2.05 4.38 -6.58
N THR A 337 3.19 3.87 -6.13
CA THR A 337 3.62 2.51 -6.45
C THR A 337 2.69 1.45 -5.86
N LYS A 338 2.11 1.71 -4.68
CA LYS A 338 1.13 0.81 -4.05
C LYS A 338 -0.20 0.80 -4.82
N LYS A 339 -0.67 1.98 -5.26
CA LYS A 339 -1.93 2.14 -6.03
C LYS A 339 -1.82 1.56 -7.44
N TYR A 340 -0.70 1.81 -8.14
CA TYR A 340 -0.50 1.47 -9.55
C TYR A 340 0.56 0.37 -9.78
N LYS A 341 0.55 -0.67 -8.95
CA LYS A 341 1.55 -1.76 -8.99
C LYS A 341 1.76 -2.36 -10.39
N ARG A 342 0.67 -2.61 -11.13
CA ARG A 342 0.74 -3.21 -12.48
C ARG A 342 1.38 -2.25 -13.49
N THR A 343 1.00 -0.97 -13.45
CA THR A 343 1.54 0.06 -14.34
C THR A 343 3.03 0.30 -14.06
N CYS A 344 3.42 0.41 -12.79
CA CYS A 344 4.82 0.56 -12.40
C CYS A 344 5.67 -0.64 -12.83
N ALA A 345 5.17 -1.88 -12.68
CA ALA A 345 5.84 -3.08 -13.15
C ALA A 345 6.03 -3.06 -14.68
N ALA A 346 5.02 -2.65 -15.45
CA ALA A 346 5.11 -2.53 -16.92
C ALA A 346 6.15 -1.49 -17.34
N VAL A 347 6.19 -0.32 -16.68
CA VAL A 347 7.19 0.73 -16.98
C VAL A 347 8.61 0.25 -16.67
N ILE A 348 8.81 -0.45 -15.54
CA ILE A 348 10.12 -1.02 -15.19
C ILE A 348 10.56 -2.06 -16.22
N LEU A 349 9.67 -2.97 -16.64
CA LEU A 349 9.96 -3.97 -17.67
C LEU A 349 10.33 -3.31 -19.01
N LEU A 350 9.60 -2.27 -19.41
CA LEU A 350 9.90 -1.49 -20.61
C LEU A 350 11.28 -0.83 -20.51
N ALA A 351 11.60 -0.21 -19.38
CA ALA A 351 12.91 0.43 -19.16
C ALA A 351 14.05 -0.59 -19.21
N ILE A 352 13.88 -1.77 -18.63
CA ILE A 352 14.84 -2.87 -18.70
C ILE A 352 15.02 -3.35 -20.16
N SER A 353 13.92 -3.52 -20.91
CA SER A 353 13.96 -3.92 -22.30
C SER A 353 14.72 -2.92 -23.19
N VAL A 354 14.46 -1.62 -23.00
CA VAL A 354 15.18 -0.55 -23.70
C VAL A 354 16.67 -0.55 -23.36
N MET A 355 17.00 -0.72 -22.08
CA MET A 355 18.40 -0.77 -21.63
C MET A 355 19.13 -1.99 -22.22
N LEU A 356 18.51 -3.17 -22.22
CA LEU A 356 19.08 -4.37 -22.86
C LEU A 356 19.26 -4.18 -24.37
N GLY A 357 18.32 -3.54 -25.04
CA GLY A 357 18.42 -3.16 -26.45
C GLY A 357 19.61 -2.24 -26.72
N LEU A 358 19.80 -1.20 -25.90
CA LEU A 358 20.95 -0.29 -26.00
C LEU A 358 22.28 -1.01 -25.78
N VAL A 359 22.37 -1.88 -24.78
CA VAL A 359 23.58 -2.70 -24.54
C VAL A 359 23.85 -3.61 -25.72
N GLY A 360 22.83 -4.29 -26.26
CA GLY A 360 22.98 -5.16 -27.42
C GLY A 360 23.46 -4.41 -28.68
N THR A 361 22.88 -3.23 -28.95
CA THR A 361 23.29 -2.40 -30.09
C THR A 361 24.72 -1.86 -29.94
N THR A 362 25.12 -1.43 -28.75
CA THR A 362 26.48 -0.96 -28.47
C THR A 362 27.51 -2.09 -28.61
N MET A 363 27.22 -3.29 -28.09
CA MET A 363 28.06 -4.47 -28.25
C MET A 363 28.21 -4.86 -29.75
N GLY A 364 27.10 -4.89 -30.49
CA GLY A 364 27.07 -5.15 -31.91
C GLY A 364 27.91 -4.14 -32.72
N TYR A 365 27.79 -2.86 -32.40
CA TYR A 365 28.57 -1.79 -33.01
C TYR A 365 30.07 -1.93 -32.74
N VAL A 366 30.46 -2.23 -31.51
CA VAL A 366 31.87 -2.45 -31.13
C VAL A 366 32.45 -3.65 -31.88
N GLU A 367 31.70 -4.76 -31.97
CA GLU A 367 32.15 -5.97 -32.69
C GLU A 367 32.26 -5.72 -34.20
N ALA A 368 31.27 -5.07 -34.80
CA ALA A 368 31.34 -4.71 -36.23
C ALA A 368 32.52 -3.78 -36.54
N ASN A 369 32.82 -2.83 -35.68
CA ASN A 369 33.98 -1.95 -35.86
C ASN A 369 35.31 -2.69 -35.67
N ARG A 370 35.40 -3.67 -34.76
CA ARG A 370 36.58 -4.57 -34.66
C ARG A 370 36.79 -5.38 -35.92
N GLN A 371 35.73 -5.99 -36.46
CA GLN A 371 35.82 -6.78 -37.69
C GLN A 371 36.28 -5.92 -38.90
N LYS A 372 35.75 -4.68 -39.00
CA LYS A 372 36.18 -3.73 -40.04
C LYS A 372 37.66 -3.40 -39.93
N VAL A 373 38.20 -3.11 -38.77
CA VAL A 373 39.62 -2.84 -38.55
C VAL A 373 40.49 -4.06 -38.89
N VAL A 374 40.03 -5.29 -38.54
CA VAL A 374 40.73 -6.51 -38.90
C VAL A 374 40.74 -6.71 -40.41
N ALA A 375 39.62 -6.52 -41.11
CA ALA A 375 39.52 -6.62 -42.55
C ALA A 375 40.43 -5.59 -43.28
N GLU A 376 40.45 -4.33 -42.83
CA GLU A 376 41.34 -3.29 -43.36
C GLU A 376 42.82 -3.66 -43.19
N LYS A 377 43.23 -4.22 -42.06
CA LYS A 377 44.59 -4.72 -41.86
C LYS A 377 44.94 -5.88 -42.80
N GLN A 378 44.02 -6.81 -43.03
CA GLN A 378 44.23 -7.93 -43.95
C GLN A 378 44.38 -7.46 -45.39
N THR A 379 43.59 -6.45 -45.82
CA THR A 379 43.74 -5.89 -47.18
C THR A 379 45.08 -5.20 -47.37
N ILE A 380 45.54 -4.41 -46.36
CA ILE A 380 46.85 -3.75 -46.39
C ILE A 380 47.98 -4.78 -46.50
N ILE A 381 47.93 -5.85 -45.68
CA ILE A 381 48.94 -6.93 -45.73
C ILE A 381 48.92 -7.65 -47.09
N ALA A 382 47.73 -7.91 -47.64
CA ALA A 382 47.58 -8.54 -48.93
C ALA A 382 48.13 -7.67 -50.07
N GLU A 383 47.88 -6.34 -50.03
CA GLU A 383 48.43 -5.37 -50.97
C GLU A 383 49.99 -5.31 -50.90
N GLU A 384 50.53 -5.28 -49.67
CA GLU A 384 51.99 -5.27 -49.48
C GLU A 384 52.63 -6.56 -50.00
N GLN A 385 52.06 -7.73 -49.72
CA GLN A 385 52.51 -9.01 -50.24
C GLN A 385 52.48 -9.07 -51.82
N ARG A 386 51.40 -8.51 -52.38
CA ARG A 386 51.25 -8.41 -53.80
C ARG A 386 52.31 -7.51 -54.42
N ASN A 387 52.60 -6.36 -53.82
CA ASN A 387 53.64 -5.42 -54.31
C ASN A 387 55.04 -6.04 -54.24
N ILE A 388 55.36 -6.75 -53.13
CA ILE A 388 56.64 -7.48 -53.00
C ILE A 388 56.73 -8.56 -54.03
N ALA A 389 55.67 -9.31 -54.24
CA ALA A 389 55.67 -10.36 -55.29
C ALA A 389 55.80 -9.77 -56.67
N GLN A 390 55.15 -8.64 -56.98
CA GLN A 390 55.27 -7.93 -58.26
C GLN A 390 56.70 -7.40 -58.51
N ALA A 391 57.29 -6.76 -57.50
CA ALA A 391 58.67 -6.26 -57.61
C ALA A 391 59.66 -7.40 -57.80
N GLY A 392 59.54 -8.53 -57.13
CA GLY A 392 60.35 -9.72 -57.35
C GLY A 392 60.19 -10.32 -58.75
N PHE A 393 58.94 -10.27 -59.26
CA PHE A 393 58.67 -10.71 -60.64
C PHE A 393 59.37 -9.81 -61.69
N ASP A 394 59.25 -8.50 -61.54
CA ASP A 394 59.82 -7.50 -62.40
C ASP A 394 61.39 -7.58 -62.41
N GLU A 395 62.00 -7.85 -61.23
CA GLU A 395 63.44 -8.04 -61.10
C GLU A 395 63.92 -9.30 -61.85
N ILE A 396 63.22 -10.43 -61.69
CA ILE A 396 63.54 -11.68 -62.39
C ILE A 396 63.39 -11.54 -63.91
N LEU A 397 62.34 -10.87 -64.35
CA LEU A 397 62.09 -10.61 -65.75
C LEU A 397 63.19 -9.72 -66.35
N GLY A 398 63.60 -8.66 -65.61
CA GLY A 398 64.73 -7.81 -65.99
C GLY A 398 66.07 -8.57 -66.14
N MET A 399 66.34 -9.46 -65.14
CA MET A 399 67.54 -10.33 -65.24
C MET A 399 67.48 -11.27 -66.46
N SER A 400 66.33 -11.88 -66.72
CA SER A 400 66.11 -12.72 -67.86
C SER A 400 66.35 -11.97 -69.18
N HIS A 401 65.87 -10.77 -69.31
CA HIS A 401 66.08 -9.89 -70.46
C HIS A 401 67.56 -9.54 -70.66
N MET A 402 68.26 -9.22 -69.57
CA MET A 402 69.69 -8.92 -69.62
C MET A 402 70.50 -10.15 -70.05
N PHE A 403 70.27 -11.33 -69.44
CA PHE A 403 70.99 -12.54 -69.79
C PHE A 403 70.66 -13.05 -71.20
N GLY A 404 69.39 -13.14 -71.55
CA GLY A 404 68.95 -13.60 -72.89
C GLY A 404 69.19 -12.60 -73.99
N GLY A 405 69.31 -11.31 -73.65
CA GLY A 405 69.48 -10.18 -74.56
C GLY A 405 70.92 -9.69 -74.68
N GLU A 406 71.29 -8.83 -73.79
CA GLU A 406 72.56 -8.08 -73.85
C GLU A 406 73.77 -8.98 -73.67
N PHE A 407 73.73 -9.87 -72.66
CA PHE A 407 74.83 -10.78 -72.39
C PHE A 407 75.03 -11.80 -73.55
N TYR A 408 73.93 -12.36 -74.04
CA TYR A 408 73.98 -13.24 -75.22
C TYR A 408 74.56 -12.53 -76.44
N ASN A 409 74.16 -11.31 -76.78
CA ASN A 409 74.68 -10.52 -77.91
C ASN A 409 76.13 -10.16 -77.72
N GLY A 410 76.63 -10.01 -76.52
CA GLY A 410 78.02 -9.84 -76.18
C GLY A 410 78.86 -11.07 -76.53
N ILE A 411 78.37 -12.25 -76.19
CA ILE A 411 79.02 -13.52 -76.39
C ILE A 411 79.02 -13.94 -77.92
N VAL A 412 77.99 -13.55 -78.63
CA VAL A 412 77.89 -13.77 -80.08
C VAL A 412 79.10 -13.20 -80.85
N LYS A 413 79.73 -12.12 -80.38
CA LYS A 413 80.91 -11.46 -80.97
C LYS A 413 82.23 -12.21 -80.71
N LEU A 414 82.28 -13.26 -79.87
CA LEU A 414 83.43 -14.05 -79.55
C LEU A 414 83.48 -15.31 -80.36
N ASN A 415 84.52 -15.48 -81.26
CA ASN A 415 84.66 -16.56 -82.29
C ASN A 415 84.76 -17.99 -81.71
N ALA A 416 84.79 -18.23 -80.40
CA ALA A 416 84.96 -19.60 -79.81
C ALA A 416 83.92 -19.92 -78.71
N ALA A 417 82.79 -19.21 -78.65
CA ALA A 417 81.89 -19.27 -77.51
C ALA A 417 80.52 -19.99 -77.77
N SER A 418 80.50 -20.96 -78.72
CA SER A 418 79.23 -21.63 -79.10
C SER A 418 78.57 -22.39 -77.93
N GLU A 419 79.37 -23.11 -77.15
CA GLU A 419 78.87 -23.85 -75.95
C GLU A 419 78.34 -22.94 -74.88
N VAL A 420 79.03 -21.79 -74.65
CA VAL A 420 78.59 -20.80 -73.65
C VAL A 420 77.31 -20.12 -74.08
N ARG A 421 77.14 -19.79 -75.39
CA ARG A 421 75.88 -19.22 -75.93
C ARG A 421 74.67 -20.14 -75.72
N LYS A 422 74.91 -21.45 -76.04
CA LYS A 422 73.87 -22.47 -75.83
C LYS A 422 73.51 -22.56 -74.37
N LEU A 423 74.49 -22.64 -73.46
CA LEU A 423 74.27 -22.74 -72.05
C LEU A 423 73.45 -21.52 -71.45
N VAL A 424 73.75 -20.29 -71.88
CA VAL A 424 73.06 -19.10 -71.48
C VAL A 424 71.59 -19.11 -71.94
N LEU A 425 71.33 -19.48 -73.20
CA LEU A 425 69.97 -19.55 -73.73
C LEU A 425 69.17 -20.67 -73.05
N ASP A 426 69.73 -21.87 -72.87
CA ASP A 426 69.07 -23.00 -72.24
C ASP A 426 68.79 -22.69 -70.75
N THR A 427 69.71 -22.06 -70.01
CA THR A 427 69.51 -21.65 -68.61
C THR A 427 68.46 -20.59 -68.51
N THR A 428 68.49 -19.56 -69.35
CA THR A 428 67.48 -18.47 -69.32
C THR A 428 66.10 -19.00 -69.70
N LEU A 429 65.98 -19.87 -70.67
CA LEU A 429 64.72 -20.51 -70.99
C LEU A 429 64.18 -21.35 -69.85
N GLY A 430 65.00 -22.15 -69.18
CA GLY A 430 64.57 -22.92 -67.99
C GLY A 430 64.10 -22.07 -66.86
N TYR A 431 64.68 -20.87 -66.64
CA TYR A 431 64.18 -19.90 -65.67
C TYR A 431 62.82 -19.31 -66.04
N LEU A 432 62.63 -18.91 -67.30
CA LEU A 432 61.38 -18.36 -67.82
C LEU A 432 60.22 -19.37 -67.79
N GLU A 433 60.49 -20.62 -68.20
CA GLU A 433 59.50 -21.70 -68.10
C GLU A 433 59.12 -22.03 -66.69
N ASN A 434 60.05 -22.00 -65.71
CA ASN A 434 59.78 -22.16 -64.31
C ASN A 434 58.97 -20.95 -63.77
N LEU A 435 59.31 -19.75 -64.24
CA LEU A 435 58.57 -18.54 -63.90
C LEU A 435 57.12 -18.59 -64.41
N GLN A 436 56.92 -19.04 -65.66
CA GLN A 436 55.60 -19.24 -66.25
C GLN A 436 54.75 -20.22 -65.43
N THR A 437 55.39 -21.33 -64.98
CA THR A 437 54.69 -22.32 -64.13
C THR A 437 54.28 -21.79 -62.78
N LYS A 438 55.06 -20.90 -62.17
CA LYS A 438 54.80 -20.34 -60.82
C LYS A 438 53.96 -19.05 -60.84
N ALA A 439 54.18 -18.19 -61.80
CA ALA A 439 53.55 -16.86 -61.86
C ALA A 439 52.35 -16.81 -62.84
N GLY A 440 52.04 -17.89 -63.50
CA GLY A 440 51.01 -17.96 -64.54
C GLY A 440 51.44 -17.45 -65.91
N ASP A 441 50.49 -17.48 -66.84
CA ASP A 441 50.77 -17.19 -68.30
C ASP A 441 50.69 -15.68 -68.56
N SER A 442 51.75 -14.96 -68.17
CA SER A 442 51.90 -13.54 -68.47
C SER A 442 52.32 -13.26 -69.90
N PRO A 443 51.76 -12.23 -70.60
CA PRO A 443 52.17 -11.84 -71.92
C PRO A 443 53.64 -11.48 -71.98
N GLU A 444 54.25 -10.93 -70.99
CA GLU A 444 55.64 -10.54 -70.87
C GLU A 444 56.54 -11.76 -70.83
N ILE A 445 56.26 -12.80 -70.07
CA ILE A 445 56.97 -14.05 -69.98
C ILE A 445 56.91 -14.75 -71.34
N ARG A 446 55.75 -14.82 -71.98
CA ARG A 446 55.58 -15.42 -73.29
C ARG A 446 56.44 -14.73 -74.36
N ALA A 447 56.45 -13.37 -74.32
CA ALA A 447 57.29 -12.61 -75.29
C ALA A 447 58.78 -12.94 -75.13
N GLU A 448 59.27 -13.00 -73.89
CA GLU A 448 60.69 -13.35 -73.62
C GLU A 448 61.01 -14.79 -73.97
N ILE A 449 60.15 -15.76 -73.67
CA ILE A 449 60.31 -17.15 -74.09
C ILE A 449 60.40 -17.26 -75.62
N ALA A 450 59.51 -16.60 -76.37
CA ALA A 450 59.50 -16.56 -77.81
C ALA A 450 60.79 -15.95 -78.38
N LEU A 451 61.27 -14.88 -77.75
CA LEU A 451 62.54 -14.24 -78.18
C LEU A 451 63.74 -15.17 -78.00
N ILE A 452 63.79 -15.96 -76.89
CA ILE A 452 64.88 -16.92 -76.68
C ILE A 452 64.79 -18.07 -77.65
N TYR A 453 63.61 -18.60 -77.96
CA TYR A 453 63.44 -19.62 -78.98
C TYR A 453 63.87 -19.12 -80.36
N LEU A 454 63.55 -17.87 -80.74
CA LEU A 454 64.04 -17.25 -81.96
C LEU A 454 65.56 -17.19 -81.99
N ARG A 455 66.21 -16.83 -80.88
CA ARG A 455 67.68 -16.78 -80.77
C ARG A 455 68.32 -18.18 -80.82
N GLN A 456 67.67 -19.18 -80.19
CA GLN A 456 68.09 -20.56 -80.33
C GLN A 456 68.01 -21.03 -81.81
N GLY A 457 66.92 -20.75 -82.49
CA GLY A 457 66.72 -21.07 -83.90
C GLY A 457 67.77 -20.46 -84.80
N ALA A 458 68.09 -19.17 -84.58
CA ALA A 458 69.14 -18.48 -85.27
C ALA A 458 70.54 -19.09 -85.02
N PHE A 459 70.78 -19.55 -83.77
CA PHE A 459 72.04 -20.24 -83.43
C PHE A 459 72.19 -21.59 -84.12
N PHE A 460 71.14 -22.42 -84.10
CA PHE A 460 71.21 -23.72 -84.79
C PHE A 460 71.27 -23.61 -86.33
N GLY A 461 70.63 -22.57 -86.90
CA GLY A 461 70.68 -22.23 -88.30
C GLY A 461 72.08 -21.82 -88.76
N SER A 462 72.77 -21.04 -87.92
CA SER A 462 74.16 -20.63 -88.22
C SER A 462 75.20 -21.78 -88.13
N VAL A 463 74.93 -22.72 -87.16
CA VAL A 463 75.81 -23.90 -86.99
C VAL A 463 75.67 -24.88 -88.18
N ARG A 464 74.47 -25.00 -88.80
CA ARG A 464 74.29 -25.82 -90.01
C ARG A 464 74.88 -25.19 -91.26
N GLY A 465 74.90 -23.86 -91.36
CA GLY A 465 75.48 -23.13 -92.48
C GLY A 465 77.00 -23.18 -92.54
N SER A 466 77.67 -23.48 -91.39
CA SER A 466 79.17 -23.59 -91.35
C SER A 466 79.72 -25.00 -91.64
N SER A 467 78.86 -26.01 -91.81
CA SER A 467 79.27 -27.36 -92.06
C SER A 467 79.12 -27.78 -93.55
N GLU A 468 78.67 -26.91 -94.49
CA GLU A 468 78.51 -27.18 -95.89
C GLU A 468 79.53 -26.42 -96.80
N GLY A 469 80.62 -26.00 -96.24
CA GLY A 469 81.59 -25.20 -96.96
C GLY A 469 83.01 -25.75 -96.99
N ASP A 470 83.15 -27.05 -97.13
CA ASP A 470 84.44 -27.61 -97.58
C ASP A 470 84.26 -28.96 -98.34
N TYR A 471 83.92 -28.87 -99.64
CA TYR A 471 84.38 -29.83 -100.64
C TYR A 471 84.31 -29.17 -102.05
N ILE A 472 85.47 -29.04 -102.62
CA ILE A 472 86.07 -28.71 -103.87
C ILE A 472 86.65 -27.33 -104.01
#